data_9c2b0e3b5f3d4905190c027c652e00e2
#
_entry.id   9c2b0e3b5f3d4905190c027c652e00e2
#
_cell.length_a   1.000
_cell.length_b   1.000
_cell.length_c   1.000
_cell.angle_alpha   90.00
_cell.angle_beta   90.00
_cell.angle_gamma   90.00
#
_symmetry.space_group_name_H-M   'P 1'
#
loop_
_entity.id
_entity.type
_entity.pdbx_description
1 polymer ?
#
loop_
_entity_poly.entity_id
_entity_poly.type
_entity_poly.pdbx_seq_one_letter_code
_entity_poly.pdbx_strand_id
1 'polypeptide(L)'
;MLETVNRFLKSLDFLKGIALAVAMLIPVFLSQYFFNNIHFGFSVALGVLFCSPTDVPGSNKHVFFGILIATFLSFGLTLLFGAVANILWLLLPLLCIFVFLVSYISVFGFRASLISFVGLLAIVLSFIHDYSKESLLLHASLIALGGLWYLSLTYIKLLLFPKMQVDQLFSRTIEKTVEYLRIRGELLVNPDSRADLQHKLFELQIEINELHETLREIILTSRSNSVTSNRTRRQQLIFTELIDILELAIANPVDYEKFDVVFKRHKEKIEAFQQLVFEIANHLEHISKVIRKEEKLRENTKIPEILRNIDRHIDYYRILVGLPKARVGTLLLLNLKNYQEKQAQNVLAIERVLNNYRKNDEILSSKEASRFITPQDYDFKKLSENFSFNSPIFKHSLRLAVVVLVGFVIGETLSMQNPYWILLTIIIIMRPSFGLTKSRSIHRVIGTLIGAAIATVVILITQNTIVYGIVAAISLPLAYSLVQLNFRNAAVFVTINVIFVYAIFEPNILSVIQFRIFD
;
A
#
# COMPACT_ATOMS: atom_id res chain seq x y z
N MET A 1 14.62 10.48 17.55
CA MET A 1 13.74 9.36 17.97
C MET A 1 12.34 9.84 18.42
N LEU A 2 12.24 10.77 19.36
CA LEU A 2 10.93 11.32 19.81
C LEU A 2 10.13 12.00 18.69
N GLU A 3 10.78 12.77 17.82
CA GLU A 3 10.12 13.41 16.66
C GLU A 3 9.59 12.40 15.65
N THR A 4 10.33 11.31 15.41
CA THR A 4 9.89 10.24 14.49
C THR A 4 8.67 9.51 15.04
N VAL A 5 8.65 9.22 16.35
CA VAL A 5 7.51 8.62 17.03
C VAL A 5 6.28 9.55 17.00
N ASN A 6 6.48 10.84 17.29
CA ASN A 6 5.38 11.82 17.27
C ASN A 6 4.82 12.01 15.84
N ARG A 7 5.68 11.97 14.82
CA ARG A 7 5.26 11.98 13.41
C ARG A 7 4.45 10.72 13.06
N PHE A 8 4.88 9.54 13.53
CA PHE A 8 4.16 8.29 13.32
C PHE A 8 2.79 8.30 14.00
N LEU A 9 2.69 8.73 15.26
CA LEU A 9 1.43 8.80 16.00
C LEU A 9 0.41 9.77 15.36
N LYS A 10 0.89 10.79 14.65
CA LYS A 10 0.05 11.73 13.88
C LYS A 10 -0.19 11.26 12.43
N SER A 11 0.40 10.15 12.02
CA SER A 11 0.24 9.64 10.66
C SER A 11 -1.17 9.09 10.42
N LEU A 12 -1.59 9.16 9.16
CA LEU A 12 -2.86 8.58 8.73
C LEU A 12 -2.94 7.08 8.92
N ASP A 13 -1.84 6.41 8.67
CA ASP A 13 -1.77 4.97 8.79
C ASP A 13 -2.01 4.56 10.24
N PHE A 14 -1.49 5.33 11.21
CA PHE A 14 -1.77 5.10 12.63
C PHE A 14 -3.22 5.40 13.00
N LEU A 15 -3.79 6.51 12.51
CA LEU A 15 -5.20 6.84 12.74
C LEU A 15 -6.14 5.81 12.11
N LYS A 16 -5.83 5.31 10.91
CA LYS A 16 -6.57 4.19 10.29
C LYS A 16 -6.45 2.90 11.10
N GLY A 17 -5.26 2.59 11.61
CA GLY A 17 -5.03 1.44 12.47
C GLY A 17 -5.88 1.52 13.76
N ILE A 18 -5.93 2.69 14.41
CA ILE A 18 -6.80 2.91 15.58
C ILE A 18 -8.27 2.77 15.21
N ALA A 19 -8.71 3.40 14.13
CA ALA A 19 -10.12 3.32 13.70
C ALA A 19 -10.55 1.88 13.43
N LEU A 20 -9.68 1.07 12.79
CA LEU A 20 -9.94 -0.33 12.56
C LEU A 20 -9.96 -1.14 13.86
N ALA A 21 -9.01 -0.90 14.76
CA ALA A 21 -8.99 -1.57 16.06
C ALA A 21 -10.27 -1.27 16.88
N VAL A 22 -10.70 -0.02 16.89
CA VAL A 22 -11.96 0.40 17.54
C VAL A 22 -13.16 -0.28 16.87
N ALA A 23 -13.19 -0.33 15.53
CA ALA A 23 -14.24 -1.01 14.78
C ALA A 23 -14.34 -2.51 15.09
N MET A 24 -13.22 -3.17 15.39
CA MET A 24 -13.17 -4.59 15.79
C MET A 24 -13.49 -4.81 17.26
N LEU A 25 -13.00 -3.95 18.15
CA LEU A 25 -13.16 -4.12 19.59
C LEU A 25 -14.59 -3.79 20.06
N ILE A 26 -15.26 -2.81 19.49
CA ILE A 26 -16.64 -2.44 19.87
C ILE A 26 -17.59 -3.66 19.81
N PRO A 27 -17.69 -4.42 18.69
CA PRO A 27 -18.56 -5.60 18.66
C PRO A 27 -18.18 -6.66 19.69
N VAL A 28 -16.88 -6.85 19.97
CA VAL A 28 -16.41 -7.82 20.96
C VAL A 28 -16.90 -7.43 22.37
N PHE A 29 -16.74 -6.16 22.75
CA PHE A 29 -17.24 -5.68 24.06
C PHE A 29 -18.77 -5.73 24.15
N LEU A 30 -19.48 -5.31 23.09
CA LEU A 30 -20.95 -5.34 23.08
C LEU A 30 -21.48 -6.78 23.17
N SER A 31 -20.88 -7.72 22.45
CA SER A 31 -21.32 -9.11 22.49
C SER A 31 -21.08 -9.74 23.87
N GLN A 32 -19.96 -9.43 24.52
CA GLN A 32 -19.69 -9.89 25.87
C GLN A 32 -20.68 -9.26 26.89
N TYR A 33 -20.99 -7.98 26.76
CA TYR A 33 -21.86 -7.29 27.68
C TYR A 33 -23.33 -7.69 27.56
N PHE A 34 -23.88 -7.78 26.32
CA PHE A 34 -25.30 -8.04 26.09
C PHE A 34 -25.65 -9.53 25.99
N PHE A 35 -24.75 -10.33 25.41
CA PHE A 35 -25.02 -11.75 25.11
C PHE A 35 -24.20 -12.69 25.98
N ASN A 36 -23.29 -12.18 26.79
CA ASN A 36 -22.32 -12.98 27.55
C ASN A 36 -21.59 -14.03 26.71
N ASN A 37 -21.41 -13.73 25.42
CA ASN A 37 -20.76 -14.61 24.44
C ASN A 37 -19.77 -13.82 23.60
N ILE A 38 -18.50 -13.95 23.94
CA ILE A 38 -17.40 -13.27 23.27
C ILE A 38 -17.19 -13.75 21.82
N HIS A 39 -17.56 -15.01 21.51
CA HIS A 39 -17.38 -15.61 20.17
C HIS A 39 -18.21 -14.87 19.10
N PHE A 40 -19.42 -14.40 19.45
CA PHE A 40 -20.22 -13.60 18.52
C PHE A 40 -19.50 -12.32 18.12
N GLY A 41 -18.88 -11.64 19.08
CA GLY A 41 -18.10 -10.43 18.82
C GLY A 41 -16.87 -10.69 17.95
N PHE A 42 -16.19 -11.81 18.15
CA PHE A 42 -15.07 -12.19 17.29
C PHE A 42 -15.51 -12.51 15.86
N SER A 43 -16.67 -13.15 15.67
CA SER A 43 -17.22 -13.39 14.33
C SER A 43 -17.54 -12.09 13.60
N VAL A 44 -18.11 -11.08 14.31
CA VAL A 44 -18.34 -9.74 13.76
C VAL A 44 -17.01 -9.03 13.47
N ALA A 45 -16.03 -9.12 14.38
CA ALA A 45 -14.69 -8.53 14.19
C ALA A 45 -13.96 -9.15 12.98
N LEU A 46 -14.12 -10.45 12.70
CA LEU A 46 -13.62 -11.08 11.47
C LEU A 46 -14.24 -10.45 10.22
N GLY A 47 -15.53 -10.14 10.23
CA GLY A 47 -16.19 -9.43 9.13
C GLY A 47 -15.61 -8.03 8.89
N VAL A 48 -15.29 -7.29 9.96
CA VAL A 48 -14.57 -6.01 9.88
C VAL A 48 -13.18 -6.22 9.28
N LEU A 49 -12.45 -7.22 9.75
CA LEU A 49 -11.11 -7.58 9.26
C LEU A 49 -11.13 -7.89 7.77
N PHE A 50 -12.09 -8.69 7.30
CA PHE A 50 -12.22 -9.05 5.88
C PHE A 50 -12.48 -7.81 5.01
N CYS A 51 -13.33 -6.90 5.44
CA CYS A 51 -13.69 -5.73 4.63
C CYS A 51 -12.63 -4.62 4.64
N SER A 52 -11.76 -4.57 5.66
CA SER A 52 -10.78 -3.49 5.83
C SER A 52 -9.81 -3.29 4.66
N PRO A 53 -9.31 -4.31 3.93
CA PRO A 53 -8.40 -4.11 2.80
C PRO A 53 -9.04 -3.34 1.64
N THR A 54 -10.37 -3.39 1.50
CA THR A 54 -11.10 -2.71 0.42
C THR A 54 -11.39 -1.22 0.71
N ASP A 55 -11.14 -0.73 1.95
CA ASP A 55 -11.23 0.70 2.32
C ASP A 55 -9.98 1.46 1.85
N VAL A 56 -9.78 1.50 0.54
CA VAL A 56 -8.74 2.32 -0.07
C VAL A 56 -9.33 3.63 -0.60
N PRO A 57 -8.56 4.74 -0.56
CA PRO A 57 -9.01 6.03 -1.08
C PRO A 57 -9.52 5.90 -2.51
N GLY A 58 -10.65 6.57 -2.81
CA GLY A 58 -11.26 6.54 -4.12
C GLY A 58 -12.62 7.23 -4.13
N SER A 59 -13.39 7.02 -5.21
CA SER A 59 -14.77 7.49 -5.27
C SER A 59 -15.63 6.86 -4.18
N ASN A 60 -16.48 7.67 -3.52
CA ASN A 60 -17.38 7.19 -2.48
C ASN A 60 -18.23 5.99 -2.94
N LYS A 61 -18.67 5.97 -4.22
CA LYS A 61 -19.40 4.85 -4.81
C LYS A 61 -18.54 3.58 -4.87
N HIS A 62 -17.31 3.71 -5.32
CA HIS A 62 -16.40 2.56 -5.44
C HIS A 62 -15.95 2.02 -4.08
N VAL A 63 -15.76 2.88 -3.07
CA VAL A 63 -15.50 2.44 -1.69
C VAL A 63 -16.70 1.68 -1.15
N PHE A 64 -17.92 2.24 -1.31
CA PHE A 64 -19.16 1.61 -0.86
C PHE A 64 -19.38 0.24 -1.50
N PHE A 65 -19.33 0.16 -2.83
CA PHE A 65 -19.53 -1.11 -3.55
C PHE A 65 -18.38 -2.10 -3.30
N GLY A 66 -17.14 -1.62 -3.14
CA GLY A 66 -16.00 -2.47 -2.82
C GLY A 66 -16.18 -3.21 -1.48
N ILE A 67 -16.57 -2.48 -0.42
CA ILE A 67 -16.83 -3.06 0.90
C ILE A 67 -18.08 -3.98 0.84
N LEU A 68 -19.13 -3.56 0.12
CA LEU A 68 -20.36 -4.35 -0.01
C LEU A 68 -20.09 -5.70 -0.72
N ILE A 69 -19.37 -5.69 -1.84
CA ILE A 69 -18.99 -6.90 -2.57
C ILE A 69 -18.11 -7.79 -1.69
N ALA A 70 -17.14 -7.21 -0.98
CA ALA A 70 -16.29 -7.93 -0.04
C ALA A 70 -17.12 -8.62 1.07
N THR A 71 -18.15 -7.93 1.60
CA THR A 71 -19.05 -8.47 2.61
C THR A 71 -19.84 -9.68 2.08
N PHE A 72 -20.46 -9.56 0.90
CA PHE A 72 -21.21 -10.66 0.32
C PHE A 72 -20.31 -11.83 -0.12
N LEU A 73 -19.13 -11.53 -0.64
CA LEU A 73 -18.15 -12.55 -1.01
C LEU A 73 -17.67 -13.33 0.22
N SER A 74 -17.32 -12.64 1.31
CA SER A 74 -16.89 -13.30 2.55
C SER A 74 -18.02 -14.12 3.18
N PHE A 75 -19.25 -13.61 3.19
CA PHE A 75 -20.43 -14.36 3.64
C PHE A 75 -20.63 -15.65 2.84
N GLY A 76 -20.66 -15.55 1.50
CA GLY A 76 -20.90 -16.72 0.62
C GLY A 76 -19.78 -17.75 0.70
N LEU A 77 -18.52 -17.30 0.74
CA LEU A 77 -17.37 -18.21 0.86
C LEU A 77 -17.32 -18.89 2.25
N THR A 78 -17.64 -18.18 3.32
CA THR A 78 -17.72 -18.78 4.67
C THR A 78 -18.83 -19.85 4.73
N LEU A 79 -20.00 -19.59 4.15
CA LEU A 79 -21.06 -20.59 4.06
C LEU A 79 -20.64 -21.81 3.25
N LEU A 80 -20.05 -21.61 2.07
CA LEU A 80 -19.63 -22.67 1.18
C LEU A 80 -18.59 -23.58 1.84
N PHE A 81 -17.49 -22.96 2.32
CA PHE A 81 -16.37 -23.72 2.88
C PHE A 81 -16.69 -24.30 4.26
N GLY A 82 -17.49 -23.60 5.08
CA GLY A 82 -17.98 -24.14 6.34
C GLY A 82 -18.89 -25.37 6.16
N ALA A 83 -19.74 -25.38 5.12
CA ALA A 83 -20.59 -26.54 4.83
C ALA A 83 -19.81 -27.77 4.36
N VAL A 84 -18.65 -27.58 3.73
CA VAL A 84 -17.84 -28.62 3.12
C VAL A 84 -16.62 -28.99 3.97
N ALA A 85 -16.35 -28.26 5.05
CA ALA A 85 -15.14 -28.40 5.88
C ALA A 85 -14.87 -29.87 6.32
N ASN A 86 -15.91 -30.63 6.63
CA ASN A 86 -15.81 -32.00 7.09
C ASN A 86 -15.81 -33.06 5.96
N ILE A 87 -15.91 -32.64 4.69
CA ILE A 87 -16.01 -33.56 3.53
C ILE A 87 -14.76 -33.41 2.66
N LEU A 88 -13.68 -34.07 3.04
CA LEU A 88 -12.35 -33.90 2.46
C LEU A 88 -12.30 -34.09 0.93
N TRP A 89 -13.00 -35.09 0.39
CA TRP A 89 -13.01 -35.38 -1.05
C TRP A 89 -13.70 -34.28 -1.88
N LEU A 90 -14.62 -33.51 -1.28
CA LEU A 90 -15.29 -32.39 -1.91
C LEU A 90 -14.54 -31.09 -1.63
N LEU A 91 -13.94 -30.94 -0.46
CA LEU A 91 -13.18 -29.79 -0.03
C LEU A 91 -11.96 -29.52 -0.93
N LEU A 92 -11.15 -30.55 -1.23
CA LEU A 92 -9.91 -30.39 -2.00
C LEU A 92 -10.15 -29.80 -3.41
N PRO A 93 -11.05 -30.35 -4.26
CA PRO A 93 -11.30 -29.76 -5.57
C PRO A 93 -11.95 -28.38 -5.47
N LEU A 94 -12.87 -28.15 -4.53
CA LEU A 94 -13.47 -26.84 -4.32
C LEU A 94 -12.45 -25.80 -3.88
N LEU A 95 -11.54 -26.16 -2.97
CA LEU A 95 -10.45 -25.27 -2.52
C LEU A 95 -9.59 -24.84 -3.72
N CYS A 96 -9.17 -25.79 -4.56
CA CYS A 96 -8.37 -25.49 -5.75
C CYS A 96 -9.10 -24.54 -6.72
N ILE A 97 -10.37 -24.88 -7.04
CA ILE A 97 -11.17 -24.11 -8.01
C ILE A 97 -11.46 -22.70 -7.47
N PHE A 98 -11.93 -22.57 -6.23
CA PHE A 98 -12.31 -21.26 -5.68
C PHE A 98 -11.11 -20.38 -5.36
N VAL A 99 -9.98 -20.92 -4.90
CA VAL A 99 -8.74 -20.14 -4.75
C VAL A 99 -8.28 -19.59 -6.11
N PHE A 100 -8.36 -20.42 -7.17
CA PHE A 100 -8.07 -19.96 -8.52
C PHE A 100 -9.04 -18.85 -8.97
N LEU A 101 -10.35 -19.09 -8.90
CA LEU A 101 -11.37 -18.13 -9.35
C LEU A 101 -11.30 -16.82 -8.60
N VAL A 102 -11.23 -16.87 -7.27
CA VAL A 102 -11.13 -15.68 -6.42
C VAL A 102 -9.83 -14.91 -6.68
N SER A 103 -8.70 -15.59 -6.83
CA SER A 103 -7.43 -14.96 -7.19
C SER A 103 -7.50 -14.33 -8.58
N TYR A 104 -8.17 -14.98 -9.53
CA TYR A 104 -8.30 -14.53 -10.93
C TYR A 104 -9.16 -13.26 -11.09
N ILE A 105 -10.04 -12.94 -10.13
CA ILE A 105 -10.78 -11.66 -10.08
C ILE A 105 -9.82 -10.45 -10.19
N SER A 106 -8.56 -10.59 -9.77
CA SER A 106 -7.54 -9.54 -9.86
C SER A 106 -7.25 -9.04 -11.29
N VAL A 107 -7.72 -9.73 -12.33
CA VAL A 107 -7.70 -9.28 -13.74
C VAL A 107 -8.38 -7.92 -13.93
N PHE A 108 -9.38 -7.59 -13.13
CA PHE A 108 -10.09 -6.31 -13.20
C PHE A 108 -9.34 -5.13 -12.54
N GLY A 109 -8.09 -5.34 -12.10
CA GLY A 109 -7.22 -4.28 -11.59
C GLY A 109 -7.09 -4.24 -10.07
N PHE A 110 -6.51 -3.14 -9.55
CA PHE A 110 -6.07 -3.03 -8.17
C PHE A 110 -7.19 -3.26 -7.14
N ARG A 111 -8.37 -2.64 -7.30
CA ARG A 111 -9.50 -2.84 -6.38
C ARG A 111 -10.01 -4.27 -6.37
N ALA A 112 -10.10 -4.87 -7.55
CA ALA A 112 -10.48 -6.27 -7.69
C ALA A 112 -9.48 -7.20 -7.02
N SER A 113 -8.19 -6.86 -7.03
CA SER A 113 -7.16 -7.62 -6.31
C SER A 113 -7.32 -7.55 -4.78
N LEU A 114 -7.82 -6.43 -4.25
CA LEU A 114 -8.15 -6.32 -2.82
C LEU A 114 -9.38 -7.14 -2.46
N ILE A 115 -10.42 -7.14 -3.29
CA ILE A 115 -11.61 -7.99 -3.11
C ILE A 115 -11.21 -9.48 -3.20
N SER A 116 -10.36 -9.83 -4.15
CA SER A 116 -9.75 -11.16 -4.27
C SER A 116 -9.05 -11.58 -2.98
N PHE A 117 -8.22 -10.69 -2.42
CA PHE A 117 -7.53 -10.95 -1.16
C PHE A 117 -8.50 -11.19 0.01
N VAL A 118 -9.60 -10.42 0.09
CA VAL A 118 -10.68 -10.65 1.07
C VAL A 118 -11.28 -12.04 0.90
N GLY A 119 -11.64 -12.43 -0.32
CA GLY A 119 -12.20 -13.74 -0.59
C GLY A 119 -11.25 -14.89 -0.21
N LEU A 120 -9.96 -14.74 -0.50
CA LEU A 120 -8.94 -15.72 -0.10
C LEU A 120 -8.82 -15.83 1.42
N LEU A 121 -8.86 -14.71 2.14
CA LEU A 121 -8.88 -14.70 3.62
C LEU A 121 -10.14 -15.39 4.15
N ALA A 122 -11.30 -15.11 3.57
CA ALA A 122 -12.57 -15.72 3.99
C ALA A 122 -12.55 -17.27 3.81
N ILE A 123 -12.00 -17.76 2.70
CA ILE A 123 -11.81 -19.21 2.49
C ILE A 123 -10.98 -19.82 3.62
N VAL A 124 -9.82 -19.24 3.92
CA VAL A 124 -8.88 -19.82 4.89
C VAL A 124 -9.41 -19.70 6.32
N LEU A 125 -9.98 -18.55 6.67
CA LEU A 125 -10.45 -18.31 8.03
C LEU A 125 -11.80 -19.00 8.33
N SER A 126 -12.51 -19.51 7.32
CA SER A 126 -13.67 -20.37 7.52
C SER A 126 -13.32 -21.69 8.21
N PHE A 127 -12.07 -22.15 8.15
CA PHE A 127 -11.62 -23.36 8.83
C PHE A 127 -11.29 -23.19 10.32
N ILE A 128 -11.29 -21.94 10.83
CA ILE A 128 -11.02 -21.67 12.26
C ILE A 128 -12.20 -22.08 13.15
N HIS A 129 -13.41 -21.92 12.63
CA HIS A 129 -14.62 -22.05 13.44
C HIS A 129 -15.05 -23.51 13.62
N ASP A 130 -15.31 -23.89 14.86
CA ASP A 130 -15.90 -25.20 15.19
C ASP A 130 -17.43 -25.14 15.06
N TYR A 131 -17.93 -25.54 13.90
CA TYR A 131 -19.36 -25.54 13.57
C TYR A 131 -20.19 -26.57 14.37
N SER A 132 -19.57 -27.35 15.25
CA SER A 132 -20.30 -28.23 16.17
C SER A 132 -20.98 -27.46 17.30
N LYS A 133 -20.47 -26.27 17.64
CA LYS A 133 -20.96 -25.45 18.75
C LYS A 133 -21.92 -24.34 18.35
N GLU A 134 -21.78 -23.81 17.12
CA GLU A 134 -22.63 -22.73 16.60
C GLU A 134 -23.09 -23.06 15.18
N SER A 135 -24.30 -22.60 14.81
CA SER A 135 -24.78 -22.83 13.45
C SER A 135 -23.94 -22.06 12.44
N LEU A 136 -23.54 -22.71 11.36
CA LEU A 136 -22.80 -22.13 10.24
C LEU A 136 -23.45 -20.84 9.72
N LEU A 137 -24.80 -20.85 9.59
CA LEU A 137 -25.55 -19.70 9.11
C LEU A 137 -25.42 -18.50 10.06
N LEU A 138 -25.46 -18.74 11.39
CA LEU A 138 -25.28 -17.69 12.38
C LEU A 138 -23.88 -17.07 12.27
N HIS A 139 -22.83 -17.91 12.23
CA HIS A 139 -21.45 -17.44 12.09
C HIS A 139 -21.24 -16.59 10.81
N ALA A 140 -21.68 -17.09 9.67
CA ALA A 140 -21.60 -16.36 8.41
C ALA A 140 -22.40 -15.04 8.45
N SER A 141 -23.59 -15.05 9.07
CA SER A 141 -24.40 -13.82 9.23
C SER A 141 -23.72 -12.79 10.13
N LEU A 142 -23.04 -13.23 11.19
CA LEU A 142 -22.25 -12.34 12.05
C LEU A 142 -21.06 -11.72 11.31
N ILE A 143 -20.40 -12.48 10.42
CA ILE A 143 -19.37 -11.95 9.52
C ILE A 143 -19.97 -10.90 8.59
N ALA A 144 -21.11 -11.16 7.98
CA ALA A 144 -21.80 -10.17 7.14
C ALA A 144 -22.19 -8.91 7.93
N LEU A 145 -22.69 -9.07 9.15
CA LEU A 145 -22.99 -7.96 10.05
C LEU A 145 -21.73 -7.13 10.33
N GLY A 146 -20.58 -7.77 10.54
CA GLY A 146 -19.29 -7.08 10.70
C GLY A 146 -18.87 -6.27 9.49
N GLY A 147 -19.07 -6.80 8.28
CA GLY A 147 -18.84 -6.07 7.03
C GLY A 147 -19.77 -4.86 6.87
N LEU A 148 -21.06 -5.01 7.17
CA LEU A 148 -22.04 -3.92 7.16
C LEU A 148 -21.75 -2.86 8.25
N TRP A 149 -21.33 -3.28 9.43
CA TRP A 149 -20.87 -2.40 10.50
C TRP A 149 -19.68 -1.56 10.05
N TYR A 150 -18.67 -2.19 9.43
CA TYR A 150 -17.51 -1.48 8.88
C TYR A 150 -17.89 -0.52 7.76
N LEU A 151 -18.81 -0.93 6.87
CA LEU A 151 -19.37 -0.08 5.83
C LEU A 151 -20.01 1.19 6.42
N SER A 152 -20.81 1.03 7.48
CA SER A 152 -21.48 2.14 8.16
C SER A 152 -20.46 3.13 8.75
N LEU A 153 -19.42 2.63 9.43
CA LEU A 153 -18.35 3.46 9.99
C LEU A 153 -17.56 4.19 8.89
N THR A 154 -17.26 3.50 7.80
CA THR A 154 -16.57 4.10 6.65
C THR A 154 -17.43 5.17 5.99
N TYR A 155 -18.74 4.94 5.85
CA TYR A 155 -19.67 5.92 5.30
C TYR A 155 -19.79 7.16 6.19
N ILE A 156 -19.89 7.00 7.50
CA ILE A 156 -19.88 8.11 8.47
C ILE A 156 -18.57 8.91 8.35
N LYS A 157 -17.43 8.23 8.26
CA LYS A 157 -16.11 8.87 8.05
C LYS A 157 -16.08 9.70 6.77
N LEU A 158 -16.63 9.16 5.66
CA LEU A 158 -16.71 9.86 4.37
C LEU A 158 -17.61 11.09 4.41
N LEU A 159 -18.72 11.04 5.17
CA LEU A 159 -19.62 12.19 5.36
C LEU A 159 -18.98 13.29 6.22
N LEU A 160 -18.28 12.92 7.30
CA LEU A 160 -17.69 13.88 8.22
C LEU A 160 -16.41 14.53 7.67
N PHE A 161 -15.59 13.78 6.91
CA PHE A 161 -14.25 14.20 6.47
C PHE A 161 -13.99 14.00 4.97
N PRO A 162 -14.85 14.47 4.06
CA PRO A 162 -14.74 14.18 2.63
C PRO A 162 -13.49 14.78 1.96
N LYS A 163 -12.96 15.86 2.53
CA LYS A 163 -11.84 16.64 1.95
C LYS A 163 -10.47 16.14 2.40
N MET A 164 -10.39 15.56 3.57
CA MET A 164 -9.12 15.18 4.21
C MET A 164 -8.43 14.03 3.48
N GLN A 165 -9.18 13.07 2.95
CA GLN A 165 -8.61 11.89 2.27
C GLN A 165 -7.86 12.25 0.98
N VAL A 166 -8.41 13.16 0.18
CA VAL A 166 -7.83 13.53 -1.12
C VAL A 166 -6.54 14.34 -0.93
N ASP A 167 -6.56 15.34 -0.04
CA ASP A 167 -5.39 16.16 0.26
C ASP A 167 -4.24 15.31 0.84
N GLN A 168 -4.57 14.31 1.62
CA GLN A 168 -3.62 13.36 2.21
C GLN A 168 -3.04 12.41 1.16
N LEU A 169 -3.85 11.95 0.20
CA LEU A 169 -3.38 11.11 -0.90
C LEU A 169 -2.41 11.89 -1.80
N PHE A 170 -2.73 13.16 -2.13
CA PHE A 170 -1.81 14.05 -2.84
C PHE A 170 -0.49 14.21 -2.09
N SER A 171 -0.57 14.46 -0.79
CA SER A 171 0.62 14.62 0.05
C SER A 171 1.49 13.37 0.04
N ARG A 172 0.89 12.19 0.18
CA ARG A 172 1.61 10.91 0.14
C ARG A 172 2.25 10.66 -1.23
N THR A 173 1.54 10.96 -2.31
CA THR A 173 2.08 10.83 -3.68
C THR A 173 3.28 11.74 -3.88
N ILE A 174 3.20 13.00 -3.41
CA ILE A 174 4.32 13.95 -3.46
C ILE A 174 5.49 13.43 -2.62
N GLU A 175 5.28 12.93 -1.41
CA GLU A 175 6.35 12.41 -0.55
C GLU A 175 7.09 11.22 -1.18
N LYS A 176 6.36 10.32 -1.84
CA LYS A 176 6.97 9.22 -2.57
C LYS A 176 7.74 9.69 -3.81
N THR A 177 7.23 10.69 -4.51
CA THR A 177 7.95 11.34 -5.63
C THR A 177 9.22 12.04 -5.12
N VAL A 178 9.18 12.69 -3.96
CA VAL A 178 10.37 13.26 -3.29
C VAL A 178 11.42 12.21 -2.98
N GLU A 179 11.01 11.08 -2.41
CA GLU A 179 11.90 9.95 -2.12
C GLU A 179 12.55 9.41 -3.41
N TYR A 180 11.76 9.25 -4.46
CA TYR A 180 12.23 8.84 -5.79
C TYR A 180 13.26 9.81 -6.37
N LEU A 181 13.00 11.12 -6.34
CA LEU A 181 13.92 12.14 -6.84
C LEU A 181 15.21 12.17 -6.03
N ARG A 182 15.16 12.04 -4.70
CA ARG A 182 16.37 11.99 -3.86
C ARG A 182 17.26 10.83 -4.23
N ILE A 183 16.69 9.63 -4.41
CA ILE A 183 17.47 8.45 -4.86
C ILE A 183 18.06 8.69 -6.26
N ARG A 184 17.32 9.35 -7.17
CA ARG A 184 17.86 9.74 -8.48
C ARG A 184 19.05 10.69 -8.35
N GLY A 185 19.01 11.64 -7.40
CA GLY A 185 20.14 12.52 -7.09
C GLY A 185 21.34 11.76 -6.50
N GLU A 186 21.11 10.78 -5.62
CA GLU A 186 22.18 9.94 -5.07
C GLU A 186 22.87 9.08 -6.14
N LEU A 187 22.13 8.54 -7.09
CA LEU A 187 22.66 7.75 -8.20
C LEU A 187 23.66 8.52 -9.07
N LEU A 188 23.59 9.85 -9.12
CA LEU A 188 24.52 10.66 -9.90
C LEU A 188 25.94 10.67 -9.30
N VAL A 189 26.07 10.56 -7.98
CA VAL A 189 27.34 10.79 -7.26
C VAL A 189 27.89 9.52 -6.59
N ASN A 190 27.05 8.55 -6.24
CA ASN A 190 27.40 7.36 -5.47
C ASN A 190 27.49 6.09 -6.33
N PRO A 191 28.65 5.75 -6.93
CA PRO A 191 28.79 4.58 -7.79
C PRO A 191 28.65 3.24 -7.04
N ASP A 192 29.11 3.16 -5.78
CA ASP A 192 29.22 1.90 -5.02
C ASP A 192 27.87 1.33 -4.58
N SER A 193 26.83 2.16 -4.44
CA SER A 193 25.49 1.77 -3.97
C SER A 193 24.44 1.70 -5.08
N ARG A 194 24.83 1.79 -6.36
CA ARG A 194 23.88 1.92 -7.48
C ARG A 194 22.91 0.76 -7.61
N ALA A 195 23.35 -0.47 -7.42
CA ALA A 195 22.48 -1.65 -7.54
C ALA A 195 21.33 -1.59 -6.52
N ASP A 196 21.64 -1.27 -5.26
CA ASP A 196 20.64 -1.17 -4.19
C ASP A 196 19.71 0.04 -4.41
N LEU A 197 20.26 1.16 -4.86
CA LEU A 197 19.48 2.36 -5.17
C LEU A 197 18.53 2.15 -6.36
N GLN A 198 18.98 1.43 -7.40
CA GLN A 198 18.12 1.07 -8.55
C GLN A 198 17.00 0.12 -8.14
N HIS A 199 17.25 -0.84 -7.26
CA HIS A 199 16.20 -1.71 -6.74
C HIS A 199 15.15 -0.92 -5.96
N LYS A 200 15.57 -0.01 -5.09
CA LYS A 200 14.68 0.89 -4.36
C LYS A 200 13.86 1.80 -5.29
N LEU A 201 14.48 2.32 -6.36
CA LEU A 201 13.77 3.11 -7.37
C LEU A 201 12.64 2.32 -8.03
N PHE A 202 12.88 1.07 -8.37
CA PHE A 202 11.87 0.22 -8.98
C PHE A 202 10.69 -0.04 -8.03
N GLU A 203 10.96 -0.31 -6.75
CA GLU A 203 9.92 -0.48 -5.74
C GLU A 203 9.09 0.80 -5.56
N LEU A 204 9.75 1.96 -5.47
CA LEU A 204 9.07 3.26 -5.36
C LEU A 204 8.25 3.60 -6.61
N GLN A 205 8.74 3.27 -7.80
CA GLN A 205 8.01 3.49 -9.04
C GLN A 205 6.69 2.72 -9.08
N ILE A 206 6.68 1.47 -8.60
CA ILE A 206 5.46 0.67 -8.49
C ILE A 206 4.48 1.35 -7.52
N GLU A 207 4.95 1.76 -6.33
CA GLU A 207 4.11 2.42 -5.32
C GLU A 207 3.54 3.75 -5.84
N ILE A 208 4.35 4.57 -6.51
CA ILE A 208 3.90 5.86 -7.08
C ILE A 208 2.85 5.63 -8.18
N ASN A 209 3.04 4.64 -9.05
CA ASN A 209 2.07 4.32 -10.09
C ASN A 209 0.72 3.89 -9.49
N GLU A 210 0.71 3.08 -8.42
CA GLU A 210 -0.52 2.72 -7.70
C GLU A 210 -1.22 3.95 -7.10
N LEU A 211 -0.45 4.88 -6.54
CA LEU A 211 -0.96 6.15 -6.02
C LEU A 211 -1.52 7.05 -7.14
N HIS A 212 -0.85 7.12 -8.28
CA HIS A 212 -1.32 7.86 -9.45
C HIS A 212 -2.65 7.29 -9.98
N GLU A 213 -2.80 5.96 -10.09
CA GLU A 213 -4.06 5.34 -10.49
C GLU A 213 -5.19 5.66 -9.51
N THR A 214 -4.90 5.63 -8.21
CA THR A 214 -5.88 5.98 -7.16
C THR A 214 -6.30 7.46 -7.25
N LEU A 215 -5.34 8.38 -7.44
CA LEU A 215 -5.65 9.81 -7.64
C LEU A 215 -6.45 10.06 -8.91
N ARG A 216 -6.07 9.40 -10.02
CA ARG A 216 -6.79 9.47 -11.29
C ARG A 216 -8.25 9.09 -11.12
N GLU A 217 -8.54 7.96 -10.47
CA GLU A 217 -9.89 7.50 -10.19
C GLU A 217 -10.71 8.55 -9.42
N ILE A 218 -10.14 9.12 -8.35
CA ILE A 218 -10.82 10.12 -7.52
C ILE A 218 -11.14 11.38 -8.33
N ILE A 219 -10.16 11.89 -9.07
CA ILE A 219 -10.29 13.12 -9.86
C ILE A 219 -11.35 12.95 -10.95
N LEU A 220 -11.35 11.81 -11.66
CA LEU A 220 -12.29 11.54 -12.73
C LEU A 220 -13.74 11.38 -12.23
N THR A 221 -13.92 10.71 -11.09
CA THR A 221 -15.26 10.49 -10.53
C THR A 221 -15.85 11.77 -9.95
N SER A 222 -15.02 12.66 -9.44
CA SER A 222 -15.45 13.98 -8.96
C SER A 222 -16.01 14.86 -10.10
N ARG A 223 -15.60 14.60 -11.35
CA ARG A 223 -16.04 15.34 -12.55
C ARG A 223 -17.47 14.99 -12.98
N SER A 224 -17.95 13.78 -12.70
CA SER A 224 -19.28 13.31 -13.17
C SER A 224 -20.47 13.91 -12.39
N ASN A 225 -20.22 14.52 -11.24
CA ASN A 225 -21.28 14.84 -10.26
C ASN A 225 -21.65 16.31 -10.10
N SER A 226 -20.99 17.29 -10.74
CA SER A 226 -21.45 18.70 -10.77
C SER A 226 -20.48 19.64 -11.51
N VAL A 227 -20.91 20.88 -11.73
CA VAL A 227 -20.10 22.05 -12.13
C VAL A 227 -18.72 21.97 -11.48
N THR A 228 -17.67 21.91 -12.30
CA THR A 228 -16.27 21.69 -11.89
C THR A 228 -15.88 22.72 -10.83
N SER A 229 -15.78 22.30 -9.58
CA SER A 229 -15.31 23.15 -8.48
C SER A 229 -13.86 23.58 -8.75
N ASN A 230 -13.52 24.84 -8.46
CA ASN A 230 -12.16 25.37 -8.54
C ASN A 230 -11.11 24.47 -7.84
N ARG A 231 -11.53 23.77 -6.78
CA ARG A 231 -10.71 22.80 -6.07
C ARG A 231 -10.38 21.57 -6.93
N THR A 232 -11.38 20.97 -7.60
CA THR A 232 -11.18 19.81 -8.46
C THR A 232 -10.24 20.13 -9.61
N ARG A 233 -10.40 21.32 -10.19
CA ARG A 233 -9.52 21.81 -11.26
C ARG A 233 -8.08 22.01 -10.78
N ARG A 234 -7.88 22.58 -9.60
CA ARG A 234 -6.55 22.68 -8.97
C ARG A 234 -5.91 21.32 -8.76
N GLN A 235 -6.68 20.35 -8.24
CA GLN A 235 -6.22 19.00 -8.04
C GLN A 235 -5.83 18.31 -9.36
N GLN A 236 -6.57 18.54 -10.44
CA GLN A 236 -6.23 18.04 -11.78
C GLN A 236 -4.90 18.57 -12.27
N LEU A 237 -4.70 19.90 -12.16
CA LEU A 237 -3.45 20.54 -12.59
C LEU A 237 -2.25 20.01 -11.80
N ILE A 238 -2.35 19.96 -10.47
CA ILE A 238 -1.27 19.40 -9.62
C ILE A 238 -0.98 17.95 -10.00
N PHE A 239 -2.02 17.17 -10.26
CA PHE A 239 -1.88 15.76 -10.64
C PHE A 239 -1.15 15.59 -11.98
N THR A 240 -1.48 16.40 -12.99
CA THR A 240 -0.79 16.39 -14.30
C THR A 240 0.69 16.69 -14.14
N GLU A 241 1.04 17.75 -13.40
CA GLU A 241 2.43 18.11 -13.16
C GLU A 241 3.21 17.03 -12.40
N LEU A 242 2.57 16.32 -11.45
CA LEU A 242 3.19 15.19 -10.74
C LEU A 242 3.47 13.99 -11.65
N ILE A 243 2.56 13.69 -12.58
CA ILE A 243 2.79 12.65 -13.60
C ILE A 243 3.99 13.05 -14.46
N ASP A 244 4.01 14.27 -14.98
CA ASP A 244 5.07 14.73 -15.86
C ASP A 244 6.45 14.73 -15.17
N ILE A 245 6.52 15.07 -13.88
CA ILE A 245 7.76 14.98 -13.08
C ILE A 245 8.28 13.53 -13.04
N LEU A 246 7.40 12.56 -12.80
CA LEU A 246 7.79 11.16 -12.75
C LEU A 246 8.15 10.61 -14.14
N GLU A 247 7.35 10.92 -15.16
CA GLU A 247 7.60 10.49 -16.55
C GLU A 247 8.95 11.02 -17.06
N LEU A 248 9.27 12.30 -16.80
CA LEU A 248 10.57 12.86 -17.13
C LEU A 248 11.72 12.13 -16.43
N ALA A 249 11.52 11.71 -15.18
CA ALA A 249 12.52 10.96 -14.44
C ALA A 249 12.72 9.53 -15.00
N ILE A 250 11.67 8.89 -15.48
CA ILE A 250 11.71 7.53 -16.05
C ILE A 250 12.23 7.55 -17.50
N ALA A 251 11.71 8.48 -18.32
CA ALA A 251 11.99 8.54 -19.76
C ALA A 251 13.43 8.97 -20.10
N ASN A 252 14.16 9.55 -19.13
CA ASN A 252 15.54 9.99 -19.33
C ASN A 252 16.52 9.10 -18.53
N PRO A 253 16.85 7.90 -19.04
CA PRO A 253 17.84 7.04 -18.41
C PRO A 253 19.21 7.73 -18.49
N VAL A 254 19.89 7.80 -17.37
CA VAL A 254 21.26 8.31 -17.27
C VAL A 254 22.22 7.13 -17.40
N ASP A 255 23.13 7.21 -18.36
CA ASP A 255 24.24 6.26 -18.50
C ASP A 255 25.32 6.61 -17.44
N TYR A 256 25.13 6.10 -16.25
CA TYR A 256 25.99 6.40 -15.10
C TYR A 256 27.44 5.98 -15.32
N GLU A 257 27.70 4.86 -16.02
CA GLU A 257 29.05 4.40 -16.31
C GLU A 257 29.79 5.40 -17.21
N LYS A 258 29.09 5.89 -18.23
CA LYS A 258 29.64 6.90 -19.12
C LYS A 258 29.88 8.23 -18.41
N PHE A 259 29.02 8.61 -17.47
CA PHE A 259 29.23 9.78 -16.61
C PHE A 259 30.48 9.62 -15.76
N ASP A 260 30.69 8.46 -15.11
CA ASP A 260 31.87 8.21 -14.28
C ASP A 260 33.17 8.31 -15.08
N VAL A 261 33.18 7.76 -16.30
CA VAL A 261 34.38 7.81 -17.18
C VAL A 261 34.65 9.24 -17.62
N VAL A 262 33.63 9.96 -18.11
CA VAL A 262 33.78 11.31 -18.68
C VAL A 262 34.11 12.35 -17.61
N PHE A 263 33.49 12.25 -16.43
CA PHE A 263 33.60 13.24 -15.36
C PHE A 263 34.50 12.80 -14.20
N LYS A 264 35.32 11.76 -14.37
CA LYS A 264 36.24 11.25 -13.34
C LYS A 264 37.08 12.36 -12.66
N ARG A 265 37.52 13.36 -13.46
CA ARG A 265 38.34 14.49 -12.99
C ARG A 265 37.52 15.78 -12.68
N HIS A 266 36.21 15.75 -12.88
CA HIS A 266 35.32 16.93 -12.81
C HIS A 266 34.02 16.59 -12.07
N LYS A 267 34.13 15.86 -10.96
CA LYS A 267 32.96 15.42 -10.16
C LYS A 267 32.13 16.58 -9.65
N GLU A 268 32.77 17.72 -9.34
CA GLU A 268 32.10 18.93 -8.91
C GLU A 268 31.05 19.47 -9.92
N LYS A 269 31.18 19.10 -11.19
CA LYS A 269 30.18 19.48 -12.21
C LYS A 269 28.89 18.66 -12.07
N ILE A 270 28.97 17.41 -11.61
CA ILE A 270 27.82 16.53 -11.39
C ILE A 270 27.13 16.89 -10.06
N GLU A 271 27.88 17.29 -9.05
CA GLU A 271 27.34 17.69 -7.74
C GLU A 271 26.34 18.86 -7.86
N ALA A 272 26.56 19.81 -8.77
CA ALA A 272 25.61 20.88 -9.03
C ALA A 272 24.24 20.38 -9.52
N PHE A 273 24.21 19.28 -10.30
CA PHE A 273 22.97 18.64 -10.75
C PHE A 273 22.28 17.85 -9.63
N GLN A 274 23.05 17.22 -8.76
CA GLN A 274 22.50 16.59 -7.56
C GLN A 274 21.84 17.63 -6.65
N GLN A 275 22.51 18.79 -6.43
CA GLN A 275 21.93 19.90 -5.66
C GLN A 275 20.62 20.40 -6.23
N LEU A 276 20.50 20.50 -7.58
CA LEU A 276 19.25 20.87 -8.23
C LEU A 276 18.13 19.86 -7.95
N VAL A 277 18.41 18.57 -8.11
CA VAL A 277 17.41 17.51 -7.82
C VAL A 277 16.99 17.54 -6.36
N PHE A 278 17.92 17.73 -5.43
CA PHE A 278 17.60 17.82 -4.01
C PHE A 278 16.78 19.08 -3.68
N GLU A 279 17.06 20.22 -4.32
CA GLU A 279 16.26 21.43 -4.10
C GLU A 279 14.83 21.27 -4.69
N ILE A 280 14.69 20.64 -5.86
CA ILE A 280 13.40 20.26 -6.44
C ILE A 280 12.63 19.36 -5.46
N ALA A 281 13.28 18.34 -4.90
CA ALA A 281 12.70 17.44 -3.92
C ALA A 281 12.30 18.16 -2.62
N ASN A 282 13.14 19.06 -2.10
CA ASN A 282 12.85 19.85 -0.91
C ASN A 282 11.66 20.78 -1.11
N HIS A 283 11.55 21.39 -2.29
CA HIS A 283 10.41 22.25 -2.61
C HIS A 283 9.10 21.46 -2.76
N LEU A 284 9.15 20.29 -3.38
CA LEU A 284 8.01 19.37 -3.39
C LEU A 284 7.60 18.92 -1.98
N GLU A 285 8.55 18.64 -1.10
CA GLU A 285 8.25 18.31 0.30
C GLU A 285 7.57 19.49 1.01
N HIS A 286 8.02 20.71 0.77
CA HIS A 286 7.35 21.90 1.27
C HIS A 286 5.91 22.01 0.73
N ILE A 287 5.71 21.79 -0.57
CA ILE A 287 4.37 21.75 -1.19
C ILE A 287 3.47 20.71 -0.53
N SER A 288 3.98 19.52 -0.21
CA SER A 288 3.24 18.49 0.52
C SER A 288 2.74 19.00 1.87
N LYS A 289 3.59 19.69 2.65
CA LYS A 289 3.22 20.29 3.94
C LYS A 289 2.18 21.42 3.79
N VAL A 290 2.27 22.20 2.71
CA VAL A 290 1.28 23.24 2.39
C VAL A 290 -0.10 22.63 2.07
N ILE A 291 -0.14 21.53 1.31
CA ILE A 291 -1.38 20.82 1.00
C ILE A 291 -2.02 20.27 2.28
N ARG A 292 -1.23 19.77 3.22
CA ARG A 292 -1.69 19.34 4.56
C ARG A 292 -2.07 20.50 5.49
N LYS A 293 -1.84 21.74 5.09
CA LYS A 293 -2.05 22.96 5.89
C LYS A 293 -1.14 23.06 7.12
N GLU A 294 0.01 22.39 7.08
CA GLU A 294 1.02 22.46 8.14
C GLU A 294 1.89 23.69 8.02
N GLU A 295 2.15 24.14 6.78
CA GLU A 295 2.98 25.31 6.48
C GLU A 295 2.28 26.27 5.50
N LYS A 296 2.76 27.52 5.44
CA LYS A 296 2.35 28.49 4.43
C LYS A 296 3.26 28.36 3.20
N LEU A 297 2.68 28.53 2.00
CA LEU A 297 3.43 28.49 0.75
C LEU A 297 4.46 29.61 0.72
N ARG A 298 5.71 29.27 0.37
CA ARG A 298 6.83 30.19 0.14
C ARG A 298 7.33 30.00 -1.27
N GLU A 299 7.66 31.08 -1.95
CA GLU A 299 8.25 31.02 -3.29
C GLU A 299 9.68 30.47 -3.23
N ASN A 300 10.02 29.61 -4.19
CA ASN A 300 11.36 29.06 -4.27
C ASN A 300 12.25 29.92 -5.18
N THR A 301 13.19 30.66 -4.59
CA THR A 301 14.18 31.47 -5.31
C THR A 301 15.47 30.71 -5.62
N LYS A 302 15.72 29.58 -4.96
CA LYS A 302 16.96 28.80 -5.08
C LYS A 302 17.04 28.01 -6.38
N ILE A 303 15.93 27.40 -6.83
CA ILE A 303 15.90 26.64 -8.09
C ILE A 303 16.41 27.47 -9.28
N PRO A 304 15.91 28.70 -9.53
CA PRO A 304 16.43 29.56 -10.60
C PRO A 304 17.92 29.94 -10.42
N GLU A 305 18.37 30.06 -9.20
CA GLU A 305 19.78 30.38 -8.91
C GLU A 305 20.70 29.20 -9.25
N ILE A 306 20.32 27.95 -8.83
CA ILE A 306 21.07 26.73 -9.12
C ILE A 306 21.11 26.48 -10.64
N LEU A 307 20.01 26.69 -11.36
CA LEU A 307 19.99 26.56 -12.82
C LEU A 307 20.98 27.48 -13.50
N ARG A 308 21.06 28.78 -13.09
CA ARG A 308 22.07 29.71 -13.60
C ARG A 308 23.51 29.27 -13.26
N ASN A 309 23.72 28.66 -12.11
CA ASN A 309 25.02 28.10 -11.74
C ASN A 309 25.38 26.89 -12.63
N ILE A 310 24.44 26.01 -12.94
CA ILE A 310 24.66 24.88 -13.85
C ILE A 310 25.09 25.39 -15.23
N ASP A 311 24.47 26.44 -15.78
CA ASP A 311 24.89 27.04 -17.05
C ASP A 311 26.35 27.46 -17.02
N ARG A 312 26.77 28.20 -15.97
CA ARG A 312 28.17 28.57 -15.78
C ARG A 312 29.11 27.35 -15.65
N HIS A 313 28.67 26.30 -14.97
CA HIS A 313 29.46 25.07 -14.85
C HIS A 313 29.65 24.37 -16.19
N ILE A 314 28.62 24.37 -17.06
CA ILE A 314 28.71 23.77 -18.42
C ILE A 314 29.66 24.61 -19.28
N ASP A 315 29.53 25.93 -19.28
CA ASP A 315 30.40 26.79 -20.07
C ASP A 315 31.86 26.70 -19.58
N TYR A 316 32.10 26.71 -18.27
CA TYR A 316 33.43 26.53 -17.71
C TYR A 316 34.03 25.17 -18.09
N TYR A 317 33.26 24.08 -18.08
CA TYR A 317 33.70 22.76 -18.52
C TYR A 317 34.14 22.75 -19.99
N ARG A 318 33.40 23.47 -20.87
CA ARG A 318 33.74 23.60 -22.28
C ARG A 318 35.07 24.30 -22.49
N ILE A 319 35.33 25.36 -21.71
CA ILE A 319 36.58 26.14 -21.75
C ILE A 319 37.76 25.31 -21.20
N LEU A 320 37.56 24.66 -20.04
CA LEU A 320 38.61 23.93 -19.33
C LEU A 320 39.12 22.71 -20.11
N VAL A 321 38.21 21.93 -20.68
CA VAL A 321 38.55 20.69 -21.41
C VAL A 321 38.93 20.97 -22.87
N GLY A 322 38.38 22.03 -23.45
CA GLY A 322 38.61 22.44 -24.82
C GLY A 322 37.93 21.51 -25.88
N LEU A 323 37.55 22.08 -27.00
CA LEU A 323 37.02 21.33 -28.13
C LEU A 323 38.18 20.66 -28.94
N PRO A 324 38.01 19.44 -29.46
CA PRO A 324 36.78 18.64 -29.52
C PRO A 324 36.51 17.73 -28.32
N LYS A 325 37.46 17.61 -27.35
CA LYS A 325 37.36 16.67 -26.20
C LYS A 325 36.15 16.92 -25.31
N ALA A 326 35.78 18.19 -25.11
CA ALA A 326 34.62 18.58 -24.30
C ALA A 326 33.26 18.20 -24.90
N ARG A 327 33.18 17.83 -26.18
CA ARG A 327 31.91 17.66 -26.93
C ARG A 327 30.97 16.64 -26.26
N VAL A 328 31.50 15.47 -25.94
CA VAL A 328 30.69 14.38 -25.34
C VAL A 328 30.18 14.77 -23.96
N GLY A 329 31.08 15.28 -23.09
CA GLY A 329 30.71 15.70 -21.75
C GLY A 329 29.71 16.85 -21.75
N THR A 330 29.89 17.85 -22.64
CA THR A 330 28.94 18.96 -22.79
C THR A 330 27.55 18.47 -23.19
N LEU A 331 27.44 17.55 -24.15
CA LEU A 331 26.17 16.97 -24.57
C LEU A 331 25.49 16.20 -23.42
N LEU A 332 26.26 15.44 -22.64
CA LEU A 332 25.72 14.73 -21.47
C LEU A 332 25.17 15.72 -20.42
N LEU A 333 25.92 16.78 -20.10
CA LEU A 333 25.47 17.81 -19.15
C LEU A 333 24.25 18.58 -19.67
N LEU A 334 24.20 18.92 -20.94
CA LEU A 334 23.05 19.60 -21.54
C LEU A 334 21.79 18.72 -21.52
N ASN A 335 21.92 17.45 -21.84
CA ASN A 335 20.79 16.52 -21.75
C ASN A 335 20.29 16.39 -20.31
N LEU A 336 21.21 16.24 -19.35
CA LEU A 336 20.89 16.19 -17.93
C LEU A 336 20.19 17.47 -17.46
N LYS A 337 20.70 18.65 -17.85
CA LYS A 337 20.09 19.94 -17.57
C LYS A 337 18.68 20.03 -18.12
N ASN A 338 18.49 19.71 -19.41
CA ASN A 338 17.22 19.90 -20.08
C ASN A 338 16.05 19.18 -19.40
N TYR A 339 16.24 17.91 -18.97
CA TYR A 339 15.16 17.23 -18.29
C TYR A 339 14.96 17.70 -16.84
N GLN A 340 16.05 18.01 -16.11
CA GLN A 340 15.94 18.54 -14.75
C GLN A 340 15.32 19.94 -14.71
N GLU A 341 15.62 20.78 -15.70
CA GLU A 341 14.99 22.08 -15.87
C GLU A 341 13.48 21.95 -16.11
N LYS A 342 13.05 20.99 -16.95
CA LYS A 342 11.62 20.69 -17.13
C LYS A 342 10.96 20.22 -15.83
N GLN A 343 11.63 19.35 -15.07
CA GLN A 343 11.12 18.94 -13.75
C GLN A 343 10.99 20.13 -12.79
N ALA A 344 11.98 21.03 -12.79
CA ALA A 344 11.91 22.24 -11.98
C ALA A 344 10.74 23.14 -12.41
N GLN A 345 10.50 23.30 -13.73
CA GLN A 345 9.37 24.07 -14.26
C GLN A 345 8.03 23.49 -13.83
N ASN A 346 7.87 22.16 -13.82
CA ASN A 346 6.65 21.48 -13.38
C ASN A 346 6.41 21.71 -11.87
N VAL A 347 7.45 21.64 -11.05
CA VAL A 347 7.34 21.93 -9.60
C VAL A 347 6.95 23.38 -9.34
N LEU A 348 7.55 24.34 -10.07
CA LEU A 348 7.18 25.76 -9.99
C LEU A 348 5.77 26.02 -10.58
N ALA A 349 5.29 25.17 -11.50
CA ALA A 349 3.91 25.24 -11.98
C ALA A 349 2.93 24.83 -10.87
N ILE A 350 3.23 23.77 -10.11
CA ILE A 350 2.44 23.41 -8.92
C ILE A 350 2.38 24.56 -7.92
N GLU A 351 3.51 25.21 -7.64
CA GLU A 351 3.58 26.38 -6.76
C GLU A 351 2.66 27.51 -7.26
N ARG A 352 2.73 27.82 -8.57
CA ARG A 352 1.87 28.85 -9.19
C ARG A 352 0.39 28.49 -9.09
N VAL A 353 0.02 27.23 -9.31
CA VAL A 353 -1.36 26.74 -9.15
C VAL A 353 -1.84 26.94 -7.71
N LEU A 354 -0.99 26.67 -6.71
CA LEU A 354 -1.32 26.87 -5.31
C LEU A 354 -1.44 28.36 -4.93
N ASN A 355 -0.64 29.24 -5.54
CA ASN A 355 -0.66 30.69 -5.30
C ASN A 355 -1.84 31.40 -5.98
N ASN A 356 -2.11 31.11 -7.25
CA ASN A 356 -3.13 31.78 -8.04
C ASN A 356 -4.55 31.52 -7.53
N TYR A 357 -4.81 30.31 -7.01
CA TYR A 357 -6.11 29.98 -6.39
C TYR A 357 -6.34 30.63 -5.03
N ARG A 358 -5.35 31.34 -4.49
CA ARG A 358 -5.55 32.25 -3.34
C ARG A 358 -5.99 33.64 -3.76
N LYS A 359 -5.73 34.04 -5.01
CA LYS A 359 -5.92 35.43 -5.46
C LYS A 359 -7.06 35.65 -6.44
N ASN A 360 -7.40 34.72 -7.35
CA ASN A 360 -8.46 34.94 -8.36
C ASN A 360 -9.09 33.67 -8.90
N ASP A 361 -10.40 33.75 -9.20
CA ASP A 361 -11.29 32.70 -9.72
C ASP A 361 -11.26 32.53 -11.26
N GLU A 362 -10.24 32.96 -11.99
CA GLU A 362 -10.25 32.96 -13.46
C GLU A 362 -9.37 31.89 -14.13
N ILE A 363 -10.04 31.04 -14.80
CA ILE A 363 -9.96 30.35 -16.11
C ILE A 363 -8.60 29.96 -16.68
N LEU A 364 -8.33 28.65 -16.69
CA LEU A 364 -7.51 27.95 -17.68
C LEU A 364 -8.32 26.82 -18.34
N SER A 365 -8.19 26.68 -19.67
CA SER A 365 -9.11 25.91 -20.50
C SER A 365 -8.98 24.38 -20.40
N SER A 366 -10.14 23.70 -20.49
CA SER A 366 -10.38 22.29 -20.19
C SER A 366 -10.02 21.28 -21.30
N LYS A 367 -9.33 21.66 -22.37
CA LYS A 367 -9.13 20.77 -23.55
C LYS A 367 -8.07 19.69 -23.39
N GLU A 368 -7.10 19.84 -22.49
CA GLU A 368 -6.00 18.88 -22.34
C GLU A 368 -6.28 17.74 -21.37
N ALA A 369 -7.16 17.96 -20.38
CA ALA A 369 -7.47 16.97 -19.35
C ALA A 369 -8.24 15.72 -19.86
N SER A 370 -8.84 15.77 -21.05
CA SER A 370 -9.61 14.66 -21.62
C SER A 370 -8.74 13.54 -22.24
N ARG A 371 -7.45 13.78 -22.45
CA ARG A 371 -6.53 12.81 -23.08
C ARG A 371 -6.02 11.72 -22.14
N PHE A 372 -6.19 11.88 -20.83
CA PHE A 372 -5.58 10.99 -19.82
C PHE A 372 -6.57 10.03 -19.16
N ILE A 373 -7.71 9.74 -19.81
CA ILE A 373 -8.72 8.86 -19.24
C ILE A 373 -8.54 7.46 -19.81
N THR A 374 -8.01 6.55 -19.01
CA THR A 374 -8.24 5.11 -19.21
C THR A 374 -9.47 4.74 -18.39
N PRO A 375 -10.63 4.39 -18.99
CA PRO A 375 -11.76 3.87 -18.24
C PRO A 375 -11.34 2.58 -17.54
N GLN A 376 -11.70 2.42 -16.27
CA GLN A 376 -11.68 1.09 -15.68
C GLN A 376 -12.84 0.30 -16.30
N ASP A 377 -12.55 -0.41 -17.37
CA ASP A 377 -13.50 -1.29 -18.01
C ASP A 377 -13.58 -2.60 -17.21
N TYR A 378 -14.71 -2.80 -16.56
CA TYR A 378 -15.13 -4.10 -16.03
C TYR A 378 -15.69 -4.98 -17.17
N ASP A 379 -15.05 -4.94 -18.34
CA ASP A 379 -15.47 -5.78 -19.45
C ASP A 379 -15.11 -7.24 -19.17
N PHE A 380 -16.12 -8.09 -19.20
CA PHE A 380 -15.95 -9.55 -19.02
C PHE A 380 -15.03 -10.16 -20.11
N LYS A 381 -14.83 -9.47 -21.22
CA LYS A 381 -13.83 -9.86 -22.26
C LYS A 381 -12.43 -9.95 -21.68
N LYS A 382 -12.08 -9.12 -20.70
CA LYS A 382 -10.78 -9.17 -20.04
C LYS A 382 -10.51 -10.53 -19.37
N LEU A 383 -11.53 -11.21 -18.87
CA LEU A 383 -11.39 -12.56 -18.32
C LEU A 383 -10.95 -13.55 -19.41
N SER A 384 -11.63 -13.55 -20.56
CA SER A 384 -11.28 -14.46 -21.66
C SER A 384 -9.93 -14.13 -22.30
N GLU A 385 -9.59 -12.85 -22.46
CA GLU A 385 -8.31 -12.40 -23.01
C GLU A 385 -7.11 -12.77 -22.13
N ASN A 386 -7.30 -12.73 -20.80
CA ASN A 386 -6.26 -13.08 -19.82
C ASN A 386 -6.26 -14.57 -19.44
N PHE A 387 -7.21 -15.37 -19.96
CA PHE A 387 -7.26 -16.82 -19.70
C PHE A 387 -6.26 -17.56 -20.60
N SER A 388 -4.98 -17.28 -20.39
CA SER A 388 -3.89 -17.90 -21.13
C SER A 388 -2.64 -18.03 -20.26
N PHE A 389 -1.80 -19.03 -20.57
CA PHE A 389 -0.50 -19.20 -19.91
C PHE A 389 0.49 -18.05 -20.16
N ASN A 390 0.18 -17.11 -21.05
CA ASN A 390 1.01 -15.92 -21.24
C ASN A 390 0.67 -14.82 -20.21
N SER A 391 -0.54 -14.82 -19.65
CA SER A 391 -0.97 -13.84 -18.65
C SER A 391 -0.25 -14.06 -17.30
N PRO A 392 0.40 -13.03 -16.75
CA PRO A 392 1.02 -13.10 -15.41
C PRO A 392 -0.01 -13.38 -14.31
N ILE A 393 -1.24 -12.86 -14.46
CA ILE A 393 -2.32 -13.01 -13.46
C ILE A 393 -2.82 -14.45 -13.46
N PHE A 394 -3.03 -15.04 -14.64
CA PHE A 394 -3.41 -16.46 -14.77
C PHE A 394 -2.37 -17.38 -14.11
N LYS A 395 -1.07 -17.18 -14.45
CA LYS A 395 0.04 -17.94 -13.85
C LYS A 395 0.08 -17.79 -12.33
N HIS A 396 -0.14 -16.58 -11.82
CA HIS A 396 -0.16 -16.32 -10.38
C HIS A 396 -1.33 -17.05 -9.70
N SER A 397 -2.54 -16.94 -10.26
CA SER A 397 -3.74 -17.58 -9.72
C SER A 397 -3.63 -19.09 -9.71
N LEU A 398 -3.10 -19.69 -10.78
CA LEU A 398 -2.86 -21.12 -10.86
C LEU A 398 -1.80 -21.58 -9.84
N ARG A 399 -0.68 -20.85 -9.76
CA ARG A 399 0.38 -21.14 -8.79
C ARG A 399 -0.14 -21.04 -7.35
N LEU A 400 -0.95 -20.00 -7.05
CA LEU A 400 -1.54 -19.84 -5.72
C LEU A 400 -2.48 -21.00 -5.37
N ALA A 401 -3.35 -21.41 -6.30
CA ALA A 401 -4.27 -22.52 -6.09
C ALA A 401 -3.54 -23.83 -5.80
N VAL A 402 -2.49 -24.14 -6.59
CA VAL A 402 -1.68 -25.34 -6.39
C VAL A 402 -0.95 -25.30 -5.04
N VAL A 403 -0.31 -24.18 -4.69
CA VAL A 403 0.46 -24.07 -3.44
C VAL A 403 -0.45 -24.12 -2.21
N VAL A 404 -1.64 -23.51 -2.28
CA VAL A 404 -2.65 -23.60 -1.20
C VAL A 404 -3.14 -25.05 -1.04
N LEU A 405 -3.43 -25.75 -2.14
CA LEU A 405 -3.84 -27.17 -2.10
C LEU A 405 -2.74 -28.05 -1.48
N VAL A 406 -1.50 -27.88 -1.92
CA VAL A 406 -0.35 -28.64 -1.39
C VAL A 406 -0.14 -28.31 0.10
N GLY A 407 -0.21 -27.03 0.48
CA GLY A 407 -0.11 -26.61 1.88
C GLY A 407 -1.19 -27.20 2.77
N PHE A 408 -2.44 -27.28 2.28
CA PHE A 408 -3.54 -27.93 3.00
C PHE A 408 -3.27 -29.43 3.20
N VAL A 409 -2.90 -30.15 2.14
CA VAL A 409 -2.59 -31.59 2.21
C VAL A 409 -1.44 -31.86 3.17
N ILE A 410 -0.38 -31.04 3.15
CA ILE A 410 0.75 -31.17 4.09
C ILE A 410 0.27 -30.97 5.53
N GLY A 411 -0.52 -29.91 5.79
CA GLY A 411 -1.05 -29.62 7.12
C GLY A 411 -1.91 -30.78 7.69
N GLU A 412 -2.75 -31.36 6.85
CA GLU A 412 -3.57 -32.53 7.21
C GLU A 412 -2.74 -33.80 7.44
N THR A 413 -1.79 -34.10 6.53
CA THR A 413 -0.95 -35.32 6.65
C THR A 413 0.00 -35.28 7.84
N LEU A 414 0.48 -34.11 8.21
CA LEU A 414 1.31 -33.90 9.40
C LEU A 414 0.50 -33.76 10.70
N SER A 415 -0.83 -33.90 10.63
CA SER A 415 -1.76 -33.77 11.77
C SER A 415 -1.50 -32.49 12.59
N MET A 416 -1.25 -31.36 11.89
CA MET A 416 -1.04 -30.06 12.54
C MET A 416 -2.33 -29.60 13.20
N GLN A 417 -2.25 -29.03 14.41
CA GLN A 417 -3.45 -28.55 15.14
C GLN A 417 -4.25 -27.50 14.38
N ASN A 418 -3.57 -26.70 13.53
CA ASN A 418 -4.19 -25.59 12.80
C ASN A 418 -3.66 -25.50 11.35
N PRO A 419 -4.04 -26.42 10.44
CA PRO A 419 -3.54 -26.44 9.05
C PRO A 419 -3.79 -25.14 8.29
N TYR A 420 -4.86 -24.40 8.64
CA TYR A 420 -5.22 -23.13 8.01
C TYR A 420 -4.18 -22.01 8.23
N TRP A 421 -3.31 -22.10 9.23
CA TRP A 421 -2.24 -21.10 9.42
C TRP A 421 -1.20 -21.16 8.30
N ILE A 422 -0.92 -22.35 7.78
CA ILE A 422 -0.07 -22.53 6.59
C ILE A 422 -0.70 -21.80 5.41
N LEU A 423 -2.01 -22.02 5.18
CA LEU A 423 -2.74 -21.40 4.08
C LEU A 423 -2.75 -19.87 4.20
N LEU A 424 -2.99 -19.35 5.42
CA LEU A 424 -2.96 -17.93 5.70
C LEU A 424 -1.58 -17.32 5.37
N THR A 425 -0.53 -18.03 5.76
CA THR A 425 0.85 -17.58 5.49
C THR A 425 1.13 -17.58 3.98
N ILE A 426 0.72 -18.60 3.24
CA ILE A 426 0.83 -18.68 1.78
C ILE A 426 0.15 -17.47 1.11
N ILE A 427 -1.11 -17.17 1.47
CA ILE A 427 -1.90 -16.09 0.87
C ILE A 427 -1.28 -14.71 1.16
N ILE A 428 -0.75 -14.50 2.36
CA ILE A 428 -0.13 -13.23 2.74
C ILE A 428 1.21 -13.01 2.03
N ILE A 429 2.00 -14.07 1.86
CA ILE A 429 3.36 -14.00 1.30
C ILE A 429 3.34 -13.97 -0.22
N MET A 430 2.54 -14.82 -0.87
CA MET A 430 2.59 -14.99 -2.32
C MET A 430 2.17 -13.74 -3.08
N ARG A 431 3.02 -13.35 -4.02
CA ARG A 431 2.82 -12.20 -4.92
C ARG A 431 3.08 -12.63 -6.37
N PRO A 432 2.57 -11.89 -7.38
CA PRO A 432 2.86 -12.19 -8.78
C PRO A 432 4.36 -12.25 -9.08
N SER A 433 5.15 -11.34 -8.49
CA SER A 433 6.61 -11.31 -8.63
C SER A 433 7.31 -12.22 -7.63
N PHE A 434 8.29 -13.01 -8.11
CA PHE A 434 9.11 -13.90 -7.25
C PHE A 434 9.96 -13.10 -6.24
N GLY A 435 10.55 -11.98 -6.65
CA GLY A 435 11.36 -11.14 -5.78
C GLY A 435 10.57 -10.59 -4.59
N LEU A 436 9.35 -10.10 -4.83
CA LEU A 436 8.45 -9.63 -3.78
C LEU A 436 8.02 -10.77 -2.84
N THR A 437 7.75 -11.96 -3.38
CA THR A 437 7.43 -13.15 -2.58
C THR A 437 8.58 -13.50 -1.64
N LYS A 438 9.82 -13.57 -2.15
CA LYS A 438 11.02 -13.87 -1.36
C LYS A 438 11.24 -12.85 -0.24
N SER A 439 11.16 -11.56 -0.55
CA SER A 439 11.31 -10.48 0.44
C SER A 439 10.27 -10.57 1.54
N ARG A 440 8.99 -10.75 1.18
CA ARG A 440 7.89 -10.89 2.15
C ARG A 440 8.02 -12.15 3.01
N SER A 441 8.48 -13.27 2.43
CA SER A 441 8.73 -14.51 3.18
C SER A 441 9.76 -14.28 4.28
N ILE A 442 10.92 -13.71 3.94
CA ILE A 442 11.99 -13.43 4.91
C ILE A 442 11.49 -12.48 6.03
N HIS A 443 10.82 -11.39 5.66
CA HIS A 443 10.29 -10.43 6.63
C HIS A 443 9.22 -11.06 7.52
N ARG A 444 8.40 -11.97 7.00
CA ARG A 444 7.38 -12.70 7.77
C ARG A 444 8.01 -13.63 8.79
N VAL A 445 8.99 -14.43 8.39
CA VAL A 445 9.71 -15.36 9.29
C VAL A 445 10.38 -14.59 10.42
N ILE A 446 11.19 -13.55 10.09
CA ILE A 446 11.87 -12.73 11.08
C ILE A 446 10.87 -12.06 12.03
N GLY A 447 9.78 -11.50 11.49
CA GLY A 447 8.74 -10.85 12.28
C GLY A 447 8.03 -11.82 13.23
N THR A 448 7.72 -13.03 12.77
CA THR A 448 7.10 -14.08 13.58
C THR A 448 8.03 -14.53 14.71
N LEU A 449 9.30 -14.76 14.45
CA LEU A 449 10.27 -15.15 15.48
C LEU A 449 10.43 -14.08 16.56
N ILE A 450 10.58 -12.81 16.16
CA ILE A 450 10.69 -11.69 17.11
C ILE A 450 9.39 -11.54 17.91
N GLY A 451 8.23 -11.59 17.25
CA GLY A 451 6.92 -11.46 17.90
C GLY A 451 6.67 -12.60 18.90
N ALA A 452 7.01 -13.84 18.54
CA ALA A 452 6.90 -14.99 19.41
C ALA A 452 7.83 -14.88 20.63
N ALA A 453 9.07 -14.43 20.44
CA ALA A 453 10.01 -14.21 21.54
C ALA A 453 9.49 -13.15 22.54
N ILE A 454 8.97 -12.02 22.04
CA ILE A 454 8.36 -10.98 22.88
C ILE A 454 7.15 -11.53 23.64
N ALA A 455 6.26 -12.25 22.96
CA ALA A 455 5.06 -12.84 23.57
C ALA A 455 5.45 -13.84 24.67
N THR A 456 6.45 -14.70 24.43
CA THR A 456 6.95 -15.65 25.42
C THR A 456 7.46 -14.94 26.68
N VAL A 457 8.26 -13.89 26.52
CA VAL A 457 8.75 -13.10 27.67
C VAL A 457 7.61 -12.52 28.48
N VAL A 458 6.59 -11.93 27.85
CA VAL A 458 5.44 -11.37 28.55
C VAL A 458 4.65 -12.45 29.30
N ILE A 459 4.44 -13.63 28.70
CA ILE A 459 3.72 -14.75 29.31
C ILE A 459 4.47 -15.31 30.52
N LEU A 460 5.80 -15.36 30.47
CA LEU A 460 6.62 -15.78 31.60
C LEU A 460 6.59 -14.79 32.78
N ILE A 461 6.39 -13.49 32.49
CA ILE A 461 6.30 -12.46 33.53
C ILE A 461 4.91 -12.43 34.18
N THR A 462 3.86 -12.65 33.41
CA THR A 462 2.47 -12.54 33.89
C THR A 462 1.55 -13.55 33.22
N GLN A 463 0.68 -14.18 34.03
CA GLN A 463 -0.36 -15.12 33.55
C GLN A 463 -1.76 -14.48 33.67
N ASN A 464 -1.86 -13.17 33.59
CA ASN A 464 -3.11 -12.45 33.76
C ASN A 464 -3.81 -12.19 32.41
N THR A 465 -5.00 -12.76 32.22
CA THR A 465 -5.83 -12.62 31.01
C THR A 465 -6.15 -11.16 30.65
N ILE A 466 -6.29 -10.27 31.67
CA ILE A 466 -6.52 -8.84 31.42
C ILE A 466 -5.30 -8.20 30.74
N VAL A 467 -4.09 -8.57 31.18
CA VAL A 467 -2.84 -8.09 30.55
C VAL A 467 -2.77 -8.57 29.10
N TYR A 468 -3.14 -9.82 28.83
CA TYR A 468 -3.19 -10.36 27.47
C TYR A 468 -4.16 -9.57 26.59
N GLY A 469 -5.35 -9.25 27.09
CA GLY A 469 -6.33 -8.42 26.38
C GLY A 469 -5.80 -7.01 26.07
N ILE A 470 -5.11 -6.36 27.02
CA ILE A 470 -4.52 -5.03 26.83
C ILE A 470 -3.41 -5.09 25.77
N VAL A 471 -2.51 -6.07 25.84
CA VAL A 471 -1.42 -6.22 24.86
C VAL A 471 -1.98 -6.52 23.47
N ALA A 472 -2.99 -7.39 23.35
CA ALA A 472 -3.69 -7.64 22.10
C ALA A 472 -4.34 -6.38 21.53
N ALA A 473 -5.03 -5.60 22.37
CA ALA A 473 -5.69 -4.34 21.97
C ALA A 473 -4.70 -3.27 21.48
N ILE A 474 -3.51 -3.16 22.09
CA ILE A 474 -2.45 -2.22 21.68
C ILE A 474 -1.72 -2.70 20.42
N SER A 475 -1.45 -4.00 20.32
CA SER A 475 -0.74 -4.56 19.18
C SER A 475 -1.53 -4.48 17.86
N LEU A 476 -2.85 -4.51 17.92
CA LEU A 476 -3.75 -4.48 16.78
C LEU A 476 -3.59 -3.19 15.93
N PRO A 477 -3.75 -1.96 16.47
CA PRO A 477 -3.55 -0.73 15.70
C PRO A 477 -2.11 -0.57 15.19
N LEU A 478 -1.10 -1.03 15.93
CA LEU A 478 0.28 -1.01 15.50
C LEU A 478 0.53 -1.96 14.32
N ALA A 479 -0.04 -3.17 14.38
CA ALA A 479 0.04 -4.12 13.29
C ALA A 479 -0.49 -3.53 11.98
N TYR A 480 -1.69 -2.95 12.00
CA TYR A 480 -2.32 -2.38 10.80
C TYR A 480 -1.62 -1.13 10.28
N SER A 481 -1.17 -0.24 11.17
CA SER A 481 -0.47 0.98 10.79
C SER A 481 0.85 0.70 10.07
N LEU A 482 1.53 -0.38 10.44
CA LEU A 482 2.85 -0.71 9.93
C LEU A 482 2.83 -1.58 8.67
N VAL A 483 1.70 -2.17 8.28
CA VAL A 483 1.63 -3.07 7.10
C VAL A 483 2.17 -2.41 5.84
N GLN A 484 1.88 -1.14 5.62
CA GLN A 484 2.32 -0.39 4.44
C GLN A 484 3.70 0.28 4.62
N LEU A 485 4.09 0.57 5.86
CA LEU A 485 5.35 1.26 6.17
C LEU A 485 6.52 0.29 6.32
N ASN A 486 6.32 -0.80 7.04
CA ASN A 486 7.34 -1.79 7.30
C ASN A 486 6.71 -3.16 7.60
N PHE A 487 6.65 -4.00 6.59
CA PHE A 487 6.00 -5.32 6.67
C PHE A 487 6.61 -6.24 7.74
N ARG A 488 7.93 -6.16 8.00
CA ARG A 488 8.59 -6.93 9.07
C ARG A 488 8.06 -6.55 10.44
N ASN A 489 7.99 -5.24 10.73
CA ASN A 489 7.50 -4.76 12.02
C ASN A 489 6.00 -5.03 12.18
N ALA A 490 5.23 -4.92 11.11
CA ALA A 490 3.81 -5.32 11.11
C ALA A 490 3.66 -6.81 11.47
N ALA A 491 4.49 -7.69 10.90
CA ALA A 491 4.47 -9.11 11.20
C ALA A 491 4.77 -9.42 12.68
N VAL A 492 5.65 -8.64 13.33
CA VAL A 492 5.90 -8.74 14.79
C VAL A 492 4.61 -8.49 15.56
N PHE A 493 3.94 -7.35 15.30
CA PHE A 493 2.72 -6.98 16.04
C PHE A 493 1.52 -7.87 15.71
N VAL A 494 1.39 -8.35 14.47
CA VAL A 494 0.39 -9.36 14.09
C VAL A 494 0.61 -10.65 14.89
N THR A 495 1.85 -11.11 15.01
CA THR A 495 2.16 -12.34 15.76
C THR A 495 1.87 -12.17 17.24
N ILE A 496 2.26 -11.04 17.85
CA ILE A 496 1.92 -10.70 19.24
C ILE A 496 0.40 -10.70 19.42
N ASN A 497 -0.35 -10.01 18.55
CA ASN A 497 -1.81 -9.95 18.61
C ASN A 497 -2.44 -11.35 18.58
N VAL A 498 -2.06 -12.17 17.60
CA VAL A 498 -2.61 -13.52 17.44
C VAL A 498 -2.31 -14.39 18.67
N ILE A 499 -1.07 -14.40 19.16
CA ILE A 499 -0.70 -15.20 20.34
C ILE A 499 -1.52 -14.79 21.56
N PHE A 500 -1.66 -13.48 21.83
CA PHE A 500 -2.40 -13.03 23.01
C PHE A 500 -3.92 -13.19 22.89
N VAL A 501 -4.49 -13.07 21.67
CA VAL A 501 -5.90 -13.41 21.43
C VAL A 501 -6.14 -14.89 21.71
N TYR A 502 -5.28 -15.78 21.22
CA TYR A 502 -5.40 -17.22 21.53
C TYR A 502 -5.17 -17.52 23.01
N ALA A 503 -4.24 -16.82 23.66
CA ALA A 503 -3.95 -16.96 25.09
C ALA A 503 -5.15 -16.61 26.02
N ILE A 504 -6.14 -15.87 25.51
CA ILE A 504 -7.38 -15.60 26.24
C ILE A 504 -8.29 -16.84 26.29
N PHE A 505 -8.22 -17.70 25.25
CA PHE A 505 -9.11 -18.86 25.10
C PHE A 505 -8.47 -20.20 25.45
N GLU A 506 -7.16 -20.35 25.24
CA GLU A 506 -6.43 -21.60 25.38
C GLU A 506 -5.53 -21.57 26.62
N PRO A 507 -5.67 -22.52 27.56
CA PRO A 507 -4.83 -22.58 28.76
C PRO A 507 -3.37 -22.96 28.45
N ASN A 508 -3.10 -23.70 27.35
CA ASN A 508 -1.75 -24.13 26.96
C ASN A 508 -1.09 -23.17 25.95
N ILE A 509 -0.72 -21.98 26.41
CA ILE A 509 -0.19 -20.90 25.58
C ILE A 509 1.14 -21.27 24.91
N LEU A 510 2.01 -22.07 25.57
CA LEU A 510 3.30 -22.48 25.01
C LEU A 510 3.14 -23.34 23.75
N SER A 511 2.11 -24.18 23.68
CA SER A 511 1.82 -24.96 22.48
C SER A 511 1.41 -24.07 21.31
N VAL A 512 0.61 -23.02 21.56
CA VAL A 512 0.21 -22.03 20.55
C VAL A 512 1.43 -21.32 19.95
N ILE A 513 2.41 -20.93 20.80
CA ILE A 513 3.65 -20.28 20.35
C ILE A 513 4.49 -21.25 19.50
N GLN A 514 4.64 -22.52 19.93
CA GLN A 514 5.39 -23.51 19.17
C GLN A 514 4.78 -23.72 17.79
N PHE A 515 3.47 -23.97 17.70
CA PHE A 515 2.80 -24.12 16.40
C PHE A 515 2.94 -22.88 15.53
N ARG A 516 2.85 -21.68 16.10
CA ARG A 516 3.00 -20.42 15.35
C ARG A 516 4.39 -20.21 14.76
N ILE A 517 5.43 -20.78 15.37
CA ILE A 517 6.80 -20.74 14.87
C ILE A 517 7.01 -21.79 13.77
N PHE A 518 6.39 -22.97 13.89
CA PHE A 518 6.51 -24.04 12.91
C PHE A 518 5.73 -23.79 11.63
N ASP A 519 4.63 -23.04 11.67
CA ASP A 519 3.82 -22.62 10.52
C ASP A 519 4.50 -21.52 9.68
#